data_1603838abc24c07bb12755873a50f5c3
#
_entry.id   1603838abc24c07bb12755873a50f5c3
#
_cell.length_a   1.000
_cell.length_b   1.000
_cell.length_c   1.000
_cell.angle_alpha   90.00
_cell.angle_beta   90.00
_cell.angle_gamma   90.00
#
_symmetry.space_group_name_H-M   'P 1'
#
loop_
_entity.id
_entity.type
_entity.pdbx_description
1 polymer ?
#
loop_
_entity_poly.entity_id
_entity_poly.type
_entity_poly.pdbx_seq_one_letter_code
_entity_poly.pdbx_strand_id
1 'polypeptide(L)'
;MKTGTVTASWIFTYFDFYTITRNFDDEGNYKEFPNAAMSAVHSFYLPPEISDPKIIVTTRNPYDKMLSRFLFGWTKELTPTPLEFENYILTSIEKQNHTVIFPNEIKPTYIIHSENLYEDYLKIPFVENSNLNKSGVLKEILSKKINEGRIKVNKPDYLTDKNKELIYSFLKNQFELFGYEK
;
A
#
# COMPACT_ATOMS: atom_id res chain seq x y z
N MET A 1 -2.54 -3.83 5.92
CA MET A 1 -1.75 -3.70 4.67
C MET A 1 -0.51 -2.87 4.95
N LYS A 2 0.69 -3.39 4.64
CA LYS A 2 1.96 -2.73 4.97
C LYS A 2 2.61 -2.15 3.70
N THR A 3 1.93 -1.19 3.08
CA THR A 3 2.36 -0.56 1.82
C THR A 3 2.86 0.87 2.01
N GLY A 4 3.30 1.24 3.22
CA GLY A 4 3.61 2.65 3.50
C GLY A 4 2.38 3.54 3.72
N THR A 5 1.16 2.98 3.69
CA THR A 5 -0.09 3.75 3.85
C THR A 5 -0.14 4.52 5.17
N VAL A 6 0.38 3.93 6.27
CA VAL A 6 0.46 4.63 7.57
C VAL A 6 1.43 5.80 7.48
N THR A 7 2.58 5.61 6.84
CA THR A 7 3.57 6.69 6.62
C THR A 7 2.97 7.77 5.73
N ALA A 8 2.25 7.38 4.67
CA ALA A 8 1.56 8.31 3.79
C ALA A 8 0.51 9.13 4.55
N SER A 9 -0.33 8.48 5.35
CA SER A 9 -1.33 9.16 6.18
C SER A 9 -0.70 10.17 7.12
N TRP A 10 0.40 9.80 7.76
CA TRP A 10 1.14 10.69 8.66
C TRP A 10 1.68 11.92 7.94
N ILE A 11 2.28 11.75 6.77
CA ILE A 11 2.83 12.86 5.99
C ILE A 11 1.72 13.82 5.59
N PHE A 12 0.60 13.30 5.13
CA PHE A 12 -0.49 14.16 4.68
C PHE A 12 -1.17 14.93 5.81
N THR A 13 -1.13 14.47 7.07
CA THR A 13 -1.59 15.28 8.21
C THR A 13 -0.79 16.55 8.41
N TYR A 14 0.48 16.58 8.05
CA TYR A 14 1.31 17.79 8.10
C TYR A 14 0.98 18.83 7.01
N PHE A 15 0.18 18.45 6.02
CA PHE A 15 -0.26 19.35 4.95
C PHE A 15 -1.72 19.78 5.12
N ASP A 16 -2.27 19.67 6.33
CA ASP A 16 -3.68 19.95 6.63
C ASP A 16 -4.67 19.10 5.77
N PHE A 17 -4.20 17.98 5.23
CA PHE A 17 -5.06 17.02 4.58
C PHE A 17 -5.68 16.08 5.60
N TYR A 18 -6.99 16.07 5.69
CA TYR A 18 -7.70 15.11 6.53
C TYR A 18 -7.60 13.72 5.90
N THR A 19 -7.03 12.80 6.66
CA THR A 19 -7.01 11.40 6.27
C THR A 19 -8.32 10.75 6.67
N ILE A 20 -9.12 10.34 5.72
CA ILE A 20 -10.32 9.57 6.00
C ILE A 20 -9.89 8.13 6.30
N THR A 21 -9.89 7.76 7.57
CA THR A 21 -9.53 6.40 7.99
C THR A 21 -10.72 5.44 8.03
N ARG A 22 -11.95 5.97 8.08
CA ARG A 22 -13.20 5.20 8.00
C ARG A 22 -14.26 6.06 7.32
N ASN A 23 -14.80 5.57 6.22
CA ASN A 23 -15.75 6.32 5.40
C ASN A 23 -17.22 6.00 5.74
N PHE A 24 -17.45 5.11 6.71
CA PHE A 24 -18.79 4.66 7.04
C PHE A 24 -19.05 4.87 8.53
N ASP A 25 -20.30 5.24 8.86
CA ASP A 25 -20.78 5.20 10.23
C ASP A 25 -21.08 3.76 10.67
N ASP A 26 -21.50 3.60 11.93
CA ASP A 26 -21.81 2.29 12.48
C ASP A 26 -23.04 1.63 11.80
N GLU A 27 -23.81 2.41 11.03
CA GLU A 27 -24.97 1.97 10.25
C GLU A 27 -24.58 1.65 8.78
N GLY A 28 -23.32 1.86 8.40
CA GLY A 28 -22.80 1.60 7.05
C GLY A 28 -23.02 2.73 6.06
N ASN A 29 -23.46 3.92 6.53
CA ASN A 29 -23.62 5.09 5.68
C ASN A 29 -22.29 5.83 5.51
N TYR A 30 -22.12 6.45 4.34
CA TYR A 30 -20.97 7.27 4.04
C TYR A 30 -20.97 8.55 4.91
N LYS A 31 -19.87 8.80 5.61
CA LYS A 31 -19.65 10.07 6.32
C LYS A 31 -19.00 11.09 5.41
N GLU A 32 -19.69 12.18 5.12
CA GLU A 32 -19.09 13.33 4.45
C GLU A 32 -18.10 14.04 5.39
N PHE A 33 -16.90 14.24 4.90
CA PHE A 33 -15.91 15.11 5.51
C PHE A 33 -15.71 16.32 4.60
N PRO A 34 -16.14 17.51 4.98
CA PRO A 34 -16.23 18.68 4.09
C PRO A 34 -14.87 19.15 3.55
N ASN A 35 -13.76 18.66 4.05
CA ASN A 35 -12.41 18.97 3.58
C ASN A 35 -11.54 17.73 3.40
N ALA A 36 -12.15 16.60 3.09
CA ALA A 36 -11.40 15.36 2.93
C ALA A 36 -10.58 15.38 1.65
N ALA A 37 -9.31 15.63 1.80
CA ALA A 37 -8.36 15.58 0.70
C ALA A 37 -7.86 14.16 0.41
N MET A 38 -8.08 13.19 1.30
CA MET A 38 -7.51 11.86 1.15
C MET A 38 -8.30 10.77 1.88
N SER A 39 -8.64 9.72 1.14
CA SER A 39 -8.99 8.43 1.75
C SER A 39 -7.73 7.59 1.87
N ALA A 40 -7.23 7.40 3.09
CA ALA A 40 -6.09 6.52 3.36
C ALA A 40 -6.52 5.06 3.53
N VAL A 41 -7.67 4.69 2.99
CA VAL A 41 -8.29 3.42 3.30
C VAL A 41 -8.16 2.45 2.15
N HIS A 42 -8.23 1.22 2.50
CA HIS A 42 -8.47 0.05 1.68
C HIS A 42 -9.77 0.12 0.85
N SER A 43 -10.33 1.29 0.65
CA SER A 43 -11.52 1.57 -0.14
C SER A 43 -11.10 2.39 -1.36
N PHE A 44 -11.52 1.94 -2.52
CA PHE A 44 -11.31 2.61 -3.80
C PHE A 44 -12.53 3.45 -4.20
N TYR A 45 -13.34 3.84 -3.23
CA TYR A 45 -14.47 4.71 -3.50
C TYR A 45 -14.00 6.16 -3.64
N LEU A 46 -14.26 6.74 -4.79
CA LEU A 46 -14.08 8.17 -5.04
C LEU A 46 -15.46 8.83 -4.96
N PRO A 47 -15.65 9.85 -4.12
CA PRO A 47 -16.87 10.60 -4.08
C PRO A 47 -17.19 11.18 -5.47
N PRO A 48 -18.44 11.01 -5.99
CA PRO A 48 -18.79 11.46 -7.34
C PRO A 48 -18.71 12.97 -7.52
N GLU A 49 -18.68 13.73 -6.42
CA GLU A 49 -18.59 15.18 -6.42
C GLU A 49 -17.19 15.70 -6.77
N ILE A 50 -16.16 14.82 -6.74
CA ILE A 50 -14.78 15.20 -7.05
C ILE A 50 -14.55 15.06 -8.56
N SER A 51 -14.51 16.17 -9.27
CA SER A 51 -14.45 16.22 -10.74
C SER A 51 -13.06 15.92 -11.33
N ASP A 52 -11.98 16.15 -10.60
CA ASP A 52 -10.58 15.88 -11.06
C ASP A 52 -9.69 15.45 -9.89
N PRO A 53 -9.88 14.23 -9.35
CA PRO A 53 -9.12 13.78 -8.22
C PRO A 53 -7.66 13.53 -8.59
N LYS A 54 -6.72 14.04 -7.77
CA LYS A 54 -5.32 13.62 -7.84
C LYS A 54 -5.13 12.38 -6.97
N ILE A 55 -4.99 11.24 -7.63
CA ILE A 55 -4.92 9.94 -6.96
C ILE A 55 -3.46 9.62 -6.66
N ILE A 56 -3.14 9.53 -5.37
CA ILE A 56 -1.82 9.11 -4.89
C ILE A 56 -1.93 7.70 -4.37
N VAL A 57 -1.16 6.79 -4.94
CA VAL A 57 -1.15 5.38 -4.54
C VAL A 57 0.20 5.01 -3.97
N THR A 58 0.21 4.46 -2.76
CA THR A 58 1.39 3.81 -2.22
C THR A 58 1.40 2.34 -2.61
N THR A 59 2.51 1.89 -3.15
CA THR A 59 2.71 0.52 -3.60
C THR A 59 3.97 -0.08 -3.00
N ARG A 60 4.14 -1.36 -3.19
CA ARG A 60 5.31 -2.13 -2.80
C ARG A 60 5.51 -3.24 -3.80
N ASN A 61 6.75 -3.70 -3.97
CA ASN A 61 7.04 -4.86 -4.81
C ASN A 61 6.01 -5.98 -4.55
N PRO A 62 5.30 -6.48 -5.58
CA PRO A 62 4.19 -7.43 -5.38
C PRO A 62 4.58 -8.72 -4.68
N TYR A 63 5.82 -9.21 -4.84
CA TYR A 63 6.32 -10.36 -4.09
C TYR A 63 6.37 -10.08 -2.59
N ASP A 64 6.98 -8.95 -2.22
CA ASP A 64 7.08 -8.50 -0.83
C ASP A 64 5.72 -8.16 -0.23
N LYS A 65 4.81 -7.62 -1.04
CA LYS A 65 3.42 -7.33 -0.64
C LYS A 65 2.69 -8.62 -0.27
N MET A 66 2.79 -9.65 -1.11
CA MET A 66 2.14 -10.95 -0.88
C MET A 66 2.66 -11.63 0.38
N LEU A 67 3.99 -11.71 0.54
CA LEU A 67 4.62 -12.27 1.74
C LEU A 67 4.27 -11.47 2.99
N SER A 68 4.34 -10.16 2.93
CA SER A 68 3.98 -9.29 4.06
C SER A 68 2.51 -9.44 4.46
N ARG A 69 1.61 -9.62 3.51
CA ARG A 69 0.18 -9.84 3.79
C ARG A 69 -0.06 -11.18 4.47
N PHE A 70 0.59 -12.23 3.98
CA PHE A 70 0.56 -13.55 4.61
C PHE A 70 1.03 -13.48 6.08
N LEU A 71 2.21 -12.92 6.32
CA LEU A 71 2.79 -12.80 7.66
C LEU A 71 1.94 -11.93 8.60
N PHE A 72 1.28 -10.89 8.07
CA PHE A 72 0.37 -10.05 8.86
C PHE A 72 -0.88 -10.79 9.31
N GLY A 73 -1.42 -11.65 8.46
CA GLY A 73 -2.59 -12.48 8.78
C GLY A 73 -2.28 -13.70 9.64
N TRP A 74 -1.00 -13.96 9.92
CA TRP A 74 -0.58 -15.13 10.67
C TRP A 74 -0.83 -14.94 12.17
N THR A 75 -1.66 -15.80 12.74
CA THR A 75 -2.09 -15.71 14.15
C THR A 75 -1.57 -16.84 15.02
N LYS A 76 -0.92 -17.85 14.42
CA LYS A 76 -0.35 -18.99 15.17
C LYS A 76 0.94 -18.57 15.88
N GLU A 77 1.27 -19.25 16.96
CA GLU A 77 2.49 -19.00 17.75
C GLU A 77 3.77 -19.38 17.00
N LEU A 78 3.71 -20.44 16.19
CA LEU A 78 4.86 -20.91 15.42
C LEU A 78 5.07 -20.05 14.16
N THR A 79 6.33 -19.88 13.79
CA THR A 79 6.69 -19.26 12.51
C THR A 79 6.07 -20.05 11.36
N PRO A 80 5.38 -19.40 10.40
CA PRO A 80 4.80 -20.11 9.27
C PRO A 80 5.88 -20.77 8.41
N THR A 81 5.52 -21.85 7.76
CA THR A 81 6.39 -22.56 6.84
C THR A 81 6.29 -22.01 5.39
N PRO A 82 7.30 -22.23 4.53
CA PRO A 82 7.18 -21.91 3.11
C PRO A 82 6.01 -22.59 2.40
N LEU A 83 5.64 -23.81 2.79
CA LEU A 83 4.49 -24.53 2.25
C LEU A 83 3.16 -23.83 2.61
N GLU A 84 3.02 -23.32 3.82
CA GLU A 84 1.83 -22.56 4.22
C GLU A 84 1.72 -21.24 3.43
N PHE A 85 2.84 -20.64 3.07
CA PHE A 85 2.85 -19.47 2.18
C PHE A 85 2.43 -19.83 0.75
N GLU A 86 2.93 -20.95 0.19
CA GLU A 86 2.50 -21.43 -1.13
C GLU A 86 0.99 -21.69 -1.15
N ASN A 87 0.45 -22.34 -0.13
CA ASN A 87 -0.99 -22.56 0.01
C ASN A 87 -1.78 -21.25 0.12
N TYR A 88 -1.23 -20.25 0.78
CA TYR A 88 -1.83 -18.92 0.84
C TYR A 88 -1.88 -18.25 -0.54
N ILE A 89 -0.82 -18.36 -1.35
CA ILE A 89 -0.81 -17.86 -2.73
C ILE A 89 -1.91 -18.53 -3.56
N LEU A 90 -1.95 -19.87 -3.56
CA LEU A 90 -2.95 -20.64 -4.31
C LEU A 90 -4.39 -20.28 -3.91
N THR A 91 -4.66 -20.18 -2.60
CA THR A 91 -5.96 -19.74 -2.09
C THR A 91 -6.29 -18.30 -2.48
N SER A 92 -5.27 -17.42 -2.53
CA SER A 92 -5.47 -16.03 -2.97
C SER A 92 -5.82 -15.92 -4.44
N ILE A 93 -5.23 -16.78 -5.28
CA ILE A 93 -5.56 -16.89 -6.70
C ILE A 93 -6.99 -17.40 -6.87
N GLU A 94 -7.32 -18.53 -6.23
CA GLU A 94 -8.64 -19.16 -6.32
C GLU A 94 -9.77 -18.19 -5.91
N LYS A 95 -9.58 -17.49 -4.80
CA LYS A 95 -10.58 -16.58 -4.24
C LYS A 95 -10.54 -15.17 -4.83
N GLN A 96 -9.69 -14.91 -5.82
CA GLN A 96 -9.48 -13.55 -6.36
C GLN A 96 -9.33 -12.51 -5.24
N ASN A 97 -8.36 -12.73 -4.36
CA ASN A 97 -8.23 -11.99 -3.11
C ASN A 97 -8.04 -10.47 -3.33
N HIS A 98 -9.14 -9.72 -3.24
CA HIS A 98 -9.16 -8.26 -3.44
C HIS A 98 -8.24 -7.47 -2.51
N THR A 99 -7.79 -8.06 -1.40
CA THR A 99 -6.86 -7.35 -0.49
C THR A 99 -5.45 -7.22 -1.05
N VAL A 100 -5.12 -7.97 -2.10
CA VAL A 100 -3.83 -7.93 -2.78
C VAL A 100 -3.94 -7.38 -4.20
N ILE A 101 -5.13 -7.43 -4.80
CA ILE A 101 -5.39 -6.90 -6.15
C ILE A 101 -5.62 -5.39 -6.07
N PHE A 102 -5.06 -4.65 -7.01
CA PHE A 102 -5.36 -3.23 -7.22
C PHE A 102 -6.39 -3.11 -8.37
N PRO A 103 -7.45 -2.32 -8.22
CA PRO A 103 -8.45 -2.16 -9.28
C PRO A 103 -7.86 -1.54 -10.54
N ASN A 104 -8.12 -2.16 -11.69
CA ASN A 104 -7.59 -1.71 -12.98
C ASN A 104 -8.19 -0.38 -13.45
N GLU A 105 -9.37 -0.03 -12.95
CA GLU A 105 -10.10 1.18 -13.30
C GLU A 105 -9.47 2.44 -12.72
N ILE A 106 -8.67 2.28 -11.66
CA ILE A 106 -8.05 3.41 -10.98
C ILE A 106 -6.73 3.73 -11.66
N LYS A 107 -6.62 4.95 -12.18
CA LYS A 107 -5.37 5.48 -12.75
C LYS A 107 -4.71 6.41 -11.74
N PRO A 108 -3.59 6.01 -11.13
CA PRO A 108 -2.87 6.87 -10.21
C PRO A 108 -2.31 8.11 -10.92
N THR A 109 -2.42 9.27 -10.27
CA THR A 109 -1.69 10.48 -10.70
C THR A 109 -0.24 10.41 -10.23
N TYR A 110 -0.04 9.92 -9.00
CA TYR A 110 1.28 9.71 -8.43
C TYR A 110 1.39 8.31 -7.83
N ILE A 111 2.50 7.64 -8.10
CA ILE A 111 2.82 6.32 -7.55
C ILE A 111 3.99 6.50 -6.59
N ILE A 112 3.80 6.05 -5.36
CA ILE A 112 4.80 6.10 -4.30
C ILE A 112 5.23 4.66 -3.97
N HIS A 113 6.46 4.32 -4.32
CA HIS A 113 7.02 3.01 -4.01
C HIS A 113 7.56 3.01 -2.57
N SER A 114 7.19 2.00 -1.80
CA SER A 114 7.67 1.85 -0.42
C SER A 114 9.20 1.70 -0.32
N GLU A 115 9.81 1.34 -1.41
CA GLU A 115 11.25 1.18 -1.57
C GLU A 115 11.97 2.53 -1.79
N ASN A 116 11.26 3.54 -2.35
CA ASN A 116 11.80 4.85 -2.75
C ASN A 116 10.93 5.99 -2.23
N LEU A 117 10.47 5.89 -0.99
CA LEU A 117 9.47 6.82 -0.43
C LEU A 117 9.86 8.29 -0.63
N TYR A 118 11.06 8.67 -0.24
CA TYR A 118 11.47 10.08 -0.26
C TYR A 118 11.51 10.63 -1.70
N GLU A 119 12.15 9.92 -2.61
CA GLU A 119 12.31 10.31 -4.00
C GLU A 119 10.95 10.40 -4.73
N ASP A 120 10.04 9.46 -4.42
CA ASP A 120 8.71 9.45 -5.03
C ASP A 120 7.82 10.56 -4.45
N TYR A 121 7.92 10.86 -3.16
CA TYR A 121 7.20 12.00 -2.57
C TYR A 121 7.64 13.34 -3.16
N LEU A 122 8.91 13.50 -3.50
CA LEU A 122 9.41 14.72 -4.14
C LEU A 122 8.86 14.94 -5.57
N LYS A 123 8.32 13.91 -6.21
CA LYS A 123 7.63 14.06 -7.51
C LYS A 123 6.28 14.75 -7.39
N ILE A 124 5.76 14.92 -6.17
CA ILE A 124 4.51 15.62 -5.91
C ILE A 124 4.83 17.11 -5.68
N PRO A 125 4.39 18.04 -6.55
CA PRO A 125 4.85 19.44 -6.54
C PRO A 125 4.61 20.15 -5.20
N PHE A 126 3.48 19.92 -4.54
CA PHE A 126 3.20 20.56 -3.25
C PHE A 126 4.05 19.96 -2.12
N VAL A 127 4.51 18.72 -2.22
CA VAL A 127 5.44 18.12 -1.25
C VAL A 127 6.84 18.65 -1.47
N GLU A 128 7.32 18.67 -2.71
CA GLU A 128 8.64 19.20 -3.08
C GLU A 128 8.83 20.64 -2.58
N ASN A 129 7.84 21.49 -2.79
CA ASN A 129 7.87 22.89 -2.43
C ASN A 129 7.54 23.19 -0.97
N SER A 130 7.21 22.18 -0.19
CA SER A 130 6.78 22.33 1.21
C SER A 130 7.91 22.74 2.16
N ASN A 131 7.53 23.37 3.24
CA ASN A 131 8.46 23.66 4.34
C ASN A 131 8.99 22.39 5.01
N LEU A 132 8.21 21.30 5.02
CA LEU A 132 8.62 19.98 5.51
C LEU A 132 9.82 19.42 4.74
N ASN A 133 9.81 19.57 3.43
CA ASN A 133 10.95 19.16 2.60
C ASN A 133 12.16 20.10 2.82
N LYS A 134 11.94 21.41 2.76
CA LYS A 134 12.99 22.43 2.92
C LYS A 134 13.70 22.37 4.28
N SER A 135 12.99 21.97 5.33
CA SER A 135 13.56 21.80 6.68
C SER A 135 14.27 20.45 6.90
N GLY A 136 14.18 19.53 5.94
CA GLY A 136 14.72 18.17 6.07
C GLY A 136 13.86 17.21 6.91
N VAL A 137 12.81 17.70 7.54
CA VAL A 137 11.90 16.90 8.39
C VAL A 137 11.22 15.79 7.60
N LEU A 138 10.86 16.03 6.33
CA LEU A 138 10.27 15.02 5.46
C LEU A 138 11.19 13.79 5.33
N LYS A 139 12.48 14.00 5.06
CA LYS A 139 13.46 12.92 4.94
C LYS A 139 13.61 12.13 6.23
N GLU A 140 13.61 12.81 7.36
CA GLU A 140 13.67 12.18 8.67
C GLU A 140 12.44 11.29 8.93
N ILE A 141 11.22 11.78 8.68
CA ILE A 141 9.98 11.03 8.85
C ILE A 141 10.00 9.78 7.96
N LEU A 142 10.37 9.91 6.69
CA LEU A 142 10.35 8.82 5.72
C LEU A 142 11.44 7.77 5.97
N SER A 143 12.53 8.15 6.65
CA SER A 143 13.57 7.19 7.04
C SER A 143 13.16 6.30 8.23
N LYS A 144 12.16 6.71 9.00
CA LYS A 144 11.68 5.94 10.16
C LYS A 144 10.89 4.73 9.69
N LYS A 145 11.34 3.54 10.06
CA LYS A 145 10.58 2.28 9.82
C LYS A 145 9.38 2.24 10.74
N ILE A 146 8.23 2.68 10.24
CA ILE A 146 6.95 2.56 10.94
C ILE A 146 6.38 1.17 10.63
N ASN A 147 6.04 0.40 11.65
CA ASN A 147 5.47 -0.95 11.57
C ASN A 147 6.41 -2.05 11.02
N GLU A 148 7.47 -2.35 11.73
CA GLU A 148 8.19 -3.62 11.52
C GLU A 148 7.26 -4.81 11.79
N GLY A 149 7.29 -5.80 10.88
CA GLY A 149 6.51 -7.04 11.05
C GLY A 149 6.93 -7.78 12.32
N ARG A 150 5.95 -8.29 13.06
CA ARG A 150 6.21 -9.11 14.27
C ARG A 150 7.02 -10.36 13.95
N ILE A 151 6.77 -10.95 12.78
CA ILE A 151 7.40 -12.19 12.32
C ILE A 151 8.47 -11.83 11.28
N LYS A 152 9.70 -12.23 11.55
CA LYS A 152 10.83 -12.11 10.62
C LYS A 152 11.10 -13.48 10.03
N VAL A 153 11.19 -13.56 8.72
CA VAL A 153 11.50 -14.78 7.97
C VAL A 153 12.64 -14.53 6.98
N ASN A 154 13.34 -15.60 6.62
CA ASN A 154 14.29 -15.53 5.51
C ASN A 154 13.49 -15.50 4.19
N LYS A 155 13.42 -14.35 3.53
CA LYS A 155 12.60 -14.16 2.32
C LYS A 155 12.88 -15.16 1.18
N PRO A 156 14.14 -15.51 0.86
CA PRO A 156 14.44 -16.49 -0.18
C PRO A 156 13.74 -17.84 0.00
N ASP A 157 13.53 -18.29 1.23
CA ASP A 157 12.86 -19.57 1.51
C ASP A 157 11.39 -19.55 1.10
N TYR A 158 10.77 -18.38 1.13
CA TYR A 158 9.36 -18.17 0.79
C TYR A 158 9.18 -17.73 -0.66
N LEU A 159 10.05 -16.86 -1.16
CA LEU A 159 10.01 -16.33 -2.53
C LEU A 159 10.85 -17.21 -3.48
N THR A 160 10.53 -18.50 -3.51
CA THR A 160 11.09 -19.45 -4.48
C THR A 160 10.67 -19.05 -5.90
N ASP A 161 11.38 -19.55 -6.92
CA ASP A 161 11.03 -19.27 -8.32
C ASP A 161 9.59 -19.69 -8.65
N LYS A 162 9.13 -20.85 -8.11
CA LYS A 162 7.75 -21.29 -8.24
C LYS A 162 6.76 -20.28 -7.66
N ASN A 163 7.00 -19.81 -6.44
CA ASN A 163 6.12 -18.86 -5.77
C ASN A 163 6.12 -17.50 -6.46
N LYS A 164 7.29 -17.05 -6.94
CA LYS A 164 7.40 -15.83 -7.75
C LYS A 164 6.59 -15.94 -9.04
N GLU A 165 6.67 -17.06 -9.76
CA GLU A 165 5.90 -17.28 -10.99
C GLU A 165 4.39 -17.22 -10.73
N LEU A 166 3.91 -17.89 -9.68
CA LEU A 166 2.51 -17.83 -9.27
C LEU A 166 2.06 -16.41 -8.94
N ILE A 167 2.85 -15.69 -8.14
CA ILE A 167 2.54 -14.30 -7.76
C ILE A 167 2.57 -13.38 -8.99
N TYR A 168 3.57 -13.52 -9.86
CA TYR A 168 3.67 -12.74 -11.09
C TYR A 168 2.46 -12.96 -11.99
N SER A 169 2.11 -14.21 -12.25
CA SER A 169 0.95 -14.56 -13.09
C SER A 169 -0.35 -13.98 -12.53
N PHE A 170 -0.52 -14.01 -11.21
CA PHE A 170 -1.71 -13.50 -10.53
C PHE A 170 -1.78 -11.97 -10.50
N LEU A 171 -0.66 -11.31 -10.30
CA LEU A 171 -0.59 -9.85 -10.11
C LEU A 171 0.07 -9.11 -11.29
N LYS A 172 0.14 -9.74 -12.47
CA LYS A 172 0.81 -9.22 -13.66
C LYS A 172 0.46 -7.75 -13.93
N ASN A 173 -0.82 -7.40 -13.90
CA ASN A 173 -1.28 -6.03 -14.12
C ASN A 173 -0.71 -5.03 -13.11
N GLN A 174 -0.41 -5.46 -11.88
CA GLN A 174 0.20 -4.59 -10.88
C GLN A 174 1.69 -4.42 -11.09
N PHE A 175 2.39 -5.45 -11.58
CA PHE A 175 3.79 -5.30 -11.99
C PHE A 175 3.89 -4.27 -13.10
N GLU A 176 3.05 -4.37 -14.12
CA GLU A 176 3.03 -3.45 -15.27
C GLU A 176 2.60 -2.03 -14.86
N LEU A 177 1.50 -1.90 -14.09
CA LEU A 177 0.95 -0.60 -13.67
C LEU A 177 1.93 0.19 -12.80
N PHE A 178 2.64 -0.50 -11.92
CA PHE A 178 3.54 0.14 -10.96
C PHE A 178 5.03 0.08 -11.35
N GLY A 179 5.35 -0.44 -12.55
CA GLY A 179 6.71 -0.45 -13.07
C GLY A 179 7.66 -1.40 -12.33
N TYR A 180 7.16 -2.49 -11.76
CA TYR A 180 8.01 -3.52 -11.15
C TYR A 180 8.44 -4.55 -12.20
N GLU A 181 9.67 -5.01 -12.09
CA GLU A 181 10.19 -6.12 -12.88
C GLU A 181 9.73 -7.48 -12.32
N LYS A 182 9.68 -8.49 -13.22
CA LYS A 182 9.39 -9.87 -12.87
C LYS A 182 10.44 -10.50 -11.95
#